data_69f73808b14657cbfa6e6d87196b1dad
#
_entry.id   69f73808b14657cbfa6e6d87196b1dad
#
_cell.length_a   1.000
_cell.length_b   1.000
_cell.length_c   1.000
_cell.angle_alpha   90.00
_cell.angle_beta   90.00
_cell.angle_gamma   90.00
#
_symmetry.space_group_name_H-M   'P 1'
#
loop_
_entity.id
_entity.type
_entity.pdbx_description
1 polymer ?
#
loop_
_entity_poly.entity_id
_entity_poly.type
_entity_poly.pdbx_seq_one_letter_code
_entity_poly.pdbx_strand_id
1 'polypeptide(L)'
;MRAAWYNGAGGTEVIELREVPLPTPGPHEIRVRVLAAGLNRADLLQRLGHYPAPPGWPSQIPGLEYAGTVELRGPGASRWQTGDRVMGLVGGGAQAEALVVREDEAMPIPRALSYTDAAAIPEAFLTAWDALVHRARISSGDRVLIHAVGSGVGTAAVQLARFLGARTVGTSRTAAKLDRLMALGLDEAIDASLGSFTAQLSGPVHAVIDCLGGPALKENLTALLPRGRLVLIGTLLGGRGEVDLGLVLRQRLEIIGTVMRSRGQAERATLVREFIQEVLPAFAISPAGTDATLRPVVDTVLPMTELARAHQLMEGNATFGKVVLTWT
;
A
#
# COMPACT_ATOMS: atom_id res chain seq x y z
N MET A 1 19.15 -18.14 -7.69
CA MET A 1 18.89 -17.03 -6.77
C MET A 1 18.04 -17.51 -5.60
N ARG A 2 18.21 -16.90 -4.43
CA ARG A 2 17.36 -17.18 -3.29
C ARG A 2 16.00 -16.48 -3.44
N ALA A 3 14.94 -17.13 -3.01
CA ALA A 3 13.59 -16.56 -2.96
C ALA A 3 12.83 -17.10 -1.74
N ALA A 4 11.94 -16.27 -1.18
CA ALA A 4 10.93 -16.74 -0.25
C ALA A 4 9.92 -17.60 -1.02
N TRP A 5 9.46 -18.68 -0.38
CA TRP A 5 8.60 -19.66 -1.01
C TRP A 5 7.50 -20.10 -0.04
N TYR A 6 6.25 -20.09 -0.51
CA TYR A 6 5.14 -20.66 0.23
C TYR A 6 4.91 -22.11 -0.21
N ASN A 7 5.18 -23.05 0.71
CA ASN A 7 4.97 -24.48 0.49
C ASN A 7 3.53 -24.87 0.82
N GLY A 8 2.59 -24.39 -0.01
CA GLY A 8 1.16 -24.53 0.24
C GLY A 8 0.57 -23.36 1.04
N ALA A 9 -0.67 -23.53 1.49
CA ALA A 9 -1.37 -22.59 2.36
C ALA A 9 -1.25 -23.01 3.81
N GLY A 10 -1.00 -22.05 4.74
CA GLY A 10 -0.85 -22.37 6.16
C GLY A 10 -0.40 -21.19 7.01
N GLY A 11 0.06 -21.51 8.22
CA GLY A 11 0.71 -20.56 9.12
C GLY A 11 2.14 -20.23 8.67
N THR A 12 2.95 -19.65 9.57
CA THR A 12 4.33 -19.25 9.20
C THR A 12 5.26 -20.44 8.92
N GLU A 13 4.89 -21.64 9.27
CA GLU A 13 5.61 -22.89 9.00
C GLU A 13 5.71 -23.24 7.50
N VAL A 14 4.85 -22.69 6.65
CA VAL A 14 4.92 -22.93 5.21
C VAL A 14 5.91 -22.01 4.49
N ILE A 15 6.52 -21.06 5.21
CA ILE A 15 7.50 -20.11 4.67
C ILE A 15 8.88 -20.78 4.64
N GLU A 16 9.45 -20.84 3.46
CA GLU A 16 10.80 -21.38 3.24
C GLU A 16 11.64 -20.41 2.41
N LEU A 17 12.95 -20.50 2.50
CA LEU A 17 13.87 -19.91 1.52
C LEU A 17 14.37 -21.02 0.60
N ARG A 18 14.24 -20.79 -0.71
CA ARG A 18 14.65 -21.77 -1.74
C ARG A 18 15.56 -21.15 -2.78
N GLU A 19 16.44 -21.98 -3.34
CA GLU A 19 17.12 -21.67 -4.58
C GLU A 19 16.17 -21.89 -5.76
N VAL A 20 16.03 -20.87 -6.60
CA VAL A 20 15.21 -20.90 -7.81
C VAL A 20 15.99 -20.35 -9.00
N PRO A 21 15.62 -20.70 -10.24
CA PRO A 21 16.26 -20.12 -11.42
C PRO A 21 16.20 -18.59 -11.44
N LEU A 22 17.26 -17.97 -11.92
CA LEU A 22 17.30 -16.51 -12.12
C LEU A 22 16.40 -16.15 -13.32
N PRO A 23 15.43 -15.24 -13.19
CA PRO A 23 14.54 -14.93 -14.30
C PRO A 23 15.22 -14.12 -15.39
N THR A 24 14.83 -14.36 -16.64
CA THR A 24 15.35 -13.63 -17.81
C THR A 24 14.29 -12.64 -18.29
N PRO A 25 14.63 -11.33 -18.47
CA PRO A 25 13.67 -10.36 -18.94
C PRO A 25 13.33 -10.56 -20.42
N GLY A 26 12.04 -10.52 -20.73
CA GLY A 26 11.48 -10.51 -22.06
C GLY A 26 11.50 -9.11 -22.72
N PRO A 27 10.81 -8.93 -23.86
CA PRO A 27 10.71 -7.64 -24.54
C PRO A 27 10.10 -6.56 -23.65
N HIS A 28 10.75 -5.39 -23.61
CA HIS A 28 10.36 -4.22 -22.77
C HIS A 28 10.30 -4.51 -21.27
N GLU A 29 11.04 -5.51 -20.80
CA GLU A 29 11.18 -5.84 -19.41
C GLU A 29 12.59 -5.54 -18.91
N ILE A 30 12.70 -5.34 -17.60
CA ILE A 30 13.97 -5.22 -16.89
C ILE A 30 14.04 -6.29 -15.80
N ARG A 31 15.24 -6.83 -15.59
CA ARG A 31 15.53 -7.58 -14.38
C ARG A 31 16.09 -6.64 -13.33
N VAL A 32 15.47 -6.65 -12.16
CA VAL A 32 15.90 -5.86 -11.01
C VAL A 32 16.51 -6.79 -9.97
N ARG A 33 17.72 -6.46 -9.52
CA ARG A 33 18.30 -7.02 -8.29
C ARG A 33 17.59 -6.35 -7.12
N VAL A 34 16.81 -7.11 -6.38
CA VAL A 34 16.05 -6.63 -5.24
C VAL A 34 16.96 -6.49 -4.03
N LEU A 35 16.96 -5.34 -3.40
CA LEU A 35 17.72 -5.05 -2.18
C LEU A 35 16.80 -4.95 -0.96
N ALA A 36 15.54 -4.52 -1.18
CA ALA A 36 14.53 -4.46 -0.16
C ALA A 36 13.13 -4.74 -0.74
N ALA A 37 12.25 -5.34 0.05
CA ALA A 37 10.86 -5.63 -0.30
C ALA A 37 9.94 -5.25 0.87
N GLY A 38 8.83 -4.56 0.61
CA GLY A 38 7.83 -4.26 1.61
C GLY A 38 6.92 -5.46 1.88
N LEU A 39 6.59 -5.71 3.15
CA LEU A 39 5.58 -6.68 3.54
C LEU A 39 4.19 -6.03 3.56
N ASN A 40 3.20 -6.75 3.07
CA ASN A 40 1.82 -6.30 2.97
C ASN A 40 0.84 -7.30 3.57
N ARG A 41 -0.33 -6.84 4.01
CA ARG A 41 -1.41 -7.72 4.50
C ARG A 41 -1.81 -8.77 3.45
N ALA A 42 -1.72 -8.42 2.18
CA ALA A 42 -1.97 -9.31 1.05
C ALA A 42 -1.01 -10.52 1.01
N ASP A 43 0.25 -10.38 1.46
CA ASP A 43 1.21 -11.49 1.56
C ASP A 43 0.75 -12.51 2.60
N LEU A 44 0.19 -12.03 3.73
CA LEU A 44 -0.40 -12.90 4.75
C LEU A 44 -1.62 -13.66 4.20
N LEU A 45 -2.49 -12.96 3.47
CA LEU A 45 -3.67 -13.56 2.84
C LEU A 45 -3.26 -14.55 1.73
N GLN A 46 -2.19 -14.27 0.98
CA GLN A 46 -1.65 -15.21 -0.01
C GLN A 46 -1.12 -16.47 0.69
N ARG A 47 -0.35 -16.33 1.76
CA ARG A 47 0.15 -17.45 2.55
C ARG A 47 -0.99 -18.32 3.08
N LEU A 48 -2.09 -17.71 3.53
CA LEU A 48 -3.29 -18.41 4.00
C LEU A 48 -4.16 -18.98 2.85
N GLY A 49 -3.79 -18.79 1.57
CA GLY A 49 -4.56 -19.26 0.42
C GLY A 49 -5.78 -18.40 0.05
N HIS A 50 -5.97 -17.26 0.71
CA HIS A 50 -7.15 -16.40 0.52
C HIS A 50 -6.96 -15.32 -0.54
N TYR A 51 -5.73 -15.09 -1.00
CA TYR A 51 -5.42 -14.04 -1.98
C TYR A 51 -4.32 -14.49 -2.96
N PRO A 52 -4.63 -15.39 -3.90
CA PRO A 52 -3.62 -15.97 -4.81
C PRO A 52 -3.02 -14.92 -5.73
N ALA A 53 -1.79 -15.20 -6.20
CA ALA A 53 -1.15 -14.38 -7.23
C ALA A 53 -1.97 -14.39 -8.52
N PRO A 54 -2.08 -13.26 -9.24
CA PRO A 54 -2.76 -13.21 -10.52
C PRO A 54 -2.03 -14.07 -11.58
N PRO A 55 -2.72 -14.46 -12.65
CA PRO A 55 -2.07 -15.15 -13.78
C PRO A 55 -0.87 -14.36 -14.31
N GLY A 56 0.21 -15.07 -14.63
CA GLY A 56 1.47 -14.47 -15.11
C GLY A 56 2.46 -14.07 -14.03
N TRP A 57 2.08 -14.14 -12.74
CA TRP A 57 2.97 -13.88 -11.61
C TRP A 57 3.31 -15.16 -10.84
N PRO A 58 4.50 -15.25 -10.21
CA PRO A 58 4.87 -16.44 -9.44
C PRO A 58 3.88 -16.68 -8.29
N SER A 59 3.21 -17.82 -8.29
CA SER A 59 2.19 -18.14 -7.26
C SER A 59 2.79 -18.45 -5.90
N GLN A 60 4.01 -18.97 -5.87
CA GLN A 60 4.68 -19.46 -4.66
C GLN A 60 5.73 -18.47 -4.12
N ILE A 61 6.20 -17.53 -4.93
CA ILE A 61 7.12 -16.47 -4.48
C ILE A 61 6.31 -15.24 -4.15
N PRO A 62 6.18 -14.87 -2.86
CA PRO A 62 5.39 -13.72 -2.45
C PRO A 62 6.07 -12.37 -2.70
N GLY A 63 5.43 -11.31 -2.23
CA GLY A 63 5.93 -9.94 -2.27
C GLY A 63 5.32 -9.12 -3.40
N LEU A 64 4.74 -7.98 -3.02
CA LEU A 64 4.00 -7.10 -3.94
C LEU A 64 4.79 -5.85 -4.33
N GLU A 65 5.85 -5.52 -3.61
CA GLU A 65 6.64 -4.31 -3.87
C GLU A 65 8.12 -4.52 -3.58
N TYR A 66 8.93 -3.80 -4.30
CA TYR A 66 10.38 -3.93 -4.26
C TYR A 66 11.07 -2.58 -4.37
N ALA A 67 12.33 -2.54 -3.93
CA ALA A 67 13.33 -1.53 -4.27
C ALA A 67 14.66 -2.22 -4.56
N GLY A 68 15.35 -1.75 -5.61
CA GLY A 68 16.58 -2.39 -6.05
C GLY A 68 17.28 -1.63 -7.17
N THR A 69 18.14 -2.35 -7.89
CA THR A 69 18.89 -1.82 -9.03
C THR A 69 18.61 -2.62 -10.29
N VAL A 70 18.50 -1.94 -11.42
CA VAL A 70 18.41 -2.59 -12.73
C VAL A 70 19.70 -3.35 -13.00
N GLU A 71 19.58 -4.65 -13.23
CA GLU A 71 20.72 -5.55 -13.48
C GLU A 71 20.85 -5.92 -14.96
N LEU A 72 19.72 -6.13 -15.63
CA LEU A 72 19.67 -6.53 -17.04
C LEU A 72 18.43 -5.93 -17.71
N ARG A 73 18.58 -5.57 -18.98
CA ARG A 73 17.50 -5.11 -19.85
C ARG A 73 17.16 -6.17 -20.87
N GLY A 74 15.87 -6.44 -21.04
CA GLY A 74 15.36 -7.26 -22.12
C GLY A 74 15.37 -6.52 -23.47
N PRO A 75 15.07 -7.23 -24.56
CA PRO A 75 14.99 -6.63 -25.90
C PRO A 75 14.04 -5.44 -25.95
N GLY A 76 14.47 -4.33 -26.53
CA GLY A 76 13.64 -3.12 -26.69
C GLY A 76 13.46 -2.27 -25.43
N ALA A 77 13.92 -2.71 -24.26
CA ALA A 77 13.86 -1.90 -23.04
C ALA A 77 14.87 -0.74 -23.13
N SER A 78 14.40 0.49 -22.97
CA SER A 78 15.17 1.71 -23.19
C SER A 78 15.06 2.77 -22.07
N ARG A 79 14.07 2.62 -21.17
CA ARG A 79 13.81 3.61 -20.11
C ARG A 79 14.86 3.65 -19.01
N TRP A 80 15.57 2.54 -18.80
CA TRP A 80 16.49 2.36 -17.68
C TRP A 80 17.87 1.94 -18.16
N GLN A 81 18.88 2.28 -17.38
CA GLN A 81 20.25 1.78 -17.55
C GLN A 81 20.58 0.77 -16.44
N THR A 82 21.51 -0.15 -16.72
CA THR A 82 22.05 -1.02 -15.67
C THR A 82 22.69 -0.17 -14.57
N GLY A 83 22.34 -0.47 -13.31
CA GLY A 83 22.73 0.31 -12.14
C GLY A 83 21.70 1.35 -11.68
N ASP A 84 20.68 1.68 -12.49
CA ASP A 84 19.62 2.60 -12.08
C ASP A 84 18.88 2.07 -10.86
N ARG A 85 18.59 2.97 -9.91
CA ARG A 85 17.86 2.67 -8.69
C ARG A 85 16.36 2.76 -8.97
N VAL A 86 15.66 1.64 -8.78
CA VAL A 86 14.23 1.54 -9.09
C VAL A 86 13.45 0.89 -7.97
N MET A 87 12.18 1.28 -7.86
CA MET A 87 11.17 0.65 -7.01
C MET A 87 9.91 0.41 -7.83
N GLY A 88 9.02 -0.45 -7.36
CA GLY A 88 7.77 -0.69 -8.06
C GLY A 88 6.84 -1.67 -7.37
N LEU A 89 5.63 -1.74 -7.93
CA LEU A 89 4.56 -2.64 -7.53
C LEU A 89 4.52 -3.83 -8.51
N VAL A 90 4.34 -5.03 -7.98
CA VAL A 90 4.24 -6.27 -8.76
C VAL A 90 3.11 -7.16 -8.25
N GLY A 91 2.65 -8.10 -9.05
CA GLY A 91 1.61 -9.06 -8.65
C GLY A 91 2.11 -10.23 -7.79
N GLY A 92 3.44 -10.36 -7.62
CA GLY A 92 4.13 -11.40 -6.87
C GLY A 92 5.62 -11.41 -7.21
N GLY A 93 6.45 -12.12 -6.43
CA GLY A 93 7.87 -12.31 -6.73
C GLY A 93 8.82 -11.29 -6.12
N ALA A 94 8.35 -10.25 -5.41
CA ALA A 94 9.26 -9.23 -4.85
C ALA A 94 10.11 -9.73 -3.67
N GLN A 95 9.73 -10.84 -3.03
CA GLN A 95 10.50 -11.45 -1.96
C GLN A 95 11.50 -12.49 -2.52
N ALA A 96 12.19 -12.14 -3.62
CA ALA A 96 13.30 -12.86 -4.23
C ALA A 96 14.49 -11.91 -4.43
N GLU A 97 15.70 -12.46 -4.61
CA GLU A 97 16.93 -11.65 -4.88
C GLU A 97 16.87 -10.92 -6.23
N ALA A 98 16.04 -11.41 -7.16
CA ALA A 98 15.79 -10.74 -8.43
C ALA A 98 14.37 -11.00 -8.90
N LEU A 99 13.81 -10.03 -9.62
CA LEU A 99 12.53 -10.14 -10.31
C LEU A 99 12.61 -9.53 -11.70
N VAL A 100 11.63 -9.86 -12.54
CA VAL A 100 11.43 -9.23 -13.83
C VAL A 100 10.15 -8.40 -13.77
N VAL A 101 10.22 -7.20 -14.33
CA VAL A 101 9.10 -6.27 -14.38
C VAL A 101 9.16 -5.49 -15.69
N ARG A 102 8.02 -5.04 -16.17
CA ARG A 102 7.99 -4.14 -17.32
C ARG A 102 8.64 -2.81 -16.99
N GLU A 103 9.43 -2.28 -17.93
CA GLU A 103 10.15 -1.02 -17.74
C GLU A 103 9.25 0.19 -17.46
N ASP A 104 7.97 0.15 -17.90
CA ASP A 104 6.98 1.22 -17.72
C ASP A 104 6.22 1.11 -16.38
N GLU A 105 6.38 0.03 -15.62
CA GLU A 105 5.84 -0.17 -14.28
C GLU A 105 6.87 0.10 -13.15
N ALA A 106 8.13 0.37 -13.51
CA ALA A 106 9.16 0.75 -12.55
C ALA A 106 9.20 2.27 -12.34
N MET A 107 9.51 2.69 -11.11
CA MET A 107 9.64 4.09 -10.69
C MET A 107 11.07 4.38 -10.27
N PRO A 108 11.63 5.58 -10.54
CA PRO A 108 12.94 5.96 -10.04
C PRO A 108 12.89 6.15 -8.51
N ILE A 109 13.94 5.73 -7.82
CA ILE A 109 14.09 6.03 -6.39
C ILE A 109 14.71 7.43 -6.24
N PRO A 110 14.04 8.39 -5.56
CA PRO A 110 14.62 9.68 -5.22
C PRO A 110 15.98 9.52 -4.52
N ARG A 111 16.94 10.37 -4.85
CA ARG A 111 18.33 10.23 -4.35
C ARG A 111 18.46 10.19 -2.84
N ALA A 112 17.59 10.92 -2.13
CA ALA A 112 17.59 11.02 -0.68
C ALA A 112 17.06 9.75 0.03
N LEU A 113 16.34 8.86 -0.67
CA LEU A 113 15.76 7.68 -0.06
C LEU A 113 16.73 6.50 -0.08
N SER A 114 16.76 5.75 1.01
CA SER A 114 17.39 4.43 1.08
C SER A 114 16.55 3.41 0.30
N TYR A 115 17.09 2.20 0.07
CA TYR A 115 16.29 1.11 -0.53
C TYR A 115 15.17 0.63 0.41
N THR A 116 15.40 0.68 1.72
CA THR A 116 14.38 0.32 2.71
C THR A 116 13.22 1.31 2.74
N ASP A 117 13.51 2.61 2.65
CA ASP A 117 12.47 3.63 2.52
C ASP A 117 11.71 3.49 1.21
N ALA A 118 12.44 3.29 0.10
CA ALA A 118 11.85 3.13 -1.22
C ALA A 118 10.94 1.90 -1.33
N ALA A 119 11.30 0.78 -0.68
CA ALA A 119 10.48 -0.43 -0.65
C ALA A 119 9.17 -0.29 0.16
N ALA A 120 9.01 0.78 0.92
CA ALA A 120 7.80 1.07 1.70
C ALA A 120 6.80 2.00 0.97
N ILE A 121 7.11 2.41 -0.28
CA ILE A 121 6.33 3.40 -1.03
C ILE A 121 5.29 2.74 -1.97
N PRO A 122 5.65 1.80 -2.88
CA PRO A 122 4.81 1.47 -4.02
C PRO A 122 3.40 1.01 -3.65
N GLU A 123 3.26 -0.04 -2.83
CA GLU A 123 1.93 -0.56 -2.48
C GLU A 123 1.14 0.44 -1.64
N ALA A 124 1.76 1.04 -0.63
CA ALA A 124 1.08 1.93 0.30
C ALA A 124 0.63 3.23 -0.36
N PHE A 125 1.53 3.91 -1.08
CA PHE A 125 1.23 5.22 -1.63
C PHE A 125 0.44 5.15 -2.94
N LEU A 126 0.67 4.14 -3.82
CA LEU A 126 -0.17 3.97 -5.01
C LEU A 126 -1.60 3.59 -4.64
N THR A 127 -1.80 2.71 -3.62
CA THR A 127 -3.13 2.37 -3.12
C THR A 127 -3.84 3.60 -2.55
N ALA A 128 -3.15 4.37 -1.72
CA ALA A 128 -3.71 5.58 -1.12
C ALA A 128 -4.01 6.66 -2.17
N TRP A 129 -3.12 6.84 -3.16
CA TRP A 129 -3.31 7.78 -4.27
C TRP A 129 -4.53 7.43 -5.12
N ASP A 130 -4.63 6.17 -5.55
CA ASP A 130 -5.81 5.72 -6.29
C ASP A 130 -7.10 5.91 -5.50
N ALA A 131 -7.09 5.54 -4.22
CA ALA A 131 -8.26 5.65 -3.36
C ALA A 131 -8.71 7.11 -3.17
N LEU A 132 -7.76 8.03 -2.94
CA LEU A 132 -8.06 9.44 -2.69
C LEU A 132 -8.40 10.21 -3.96
N VAL A 133 -7.60 10.04 -5.03
CA VAL A 133 -7.71 10.86 -6.24
C VAL A 133 -8.70 10.26 -7.24
N HIS A 134 -8.50 9.01 -7.63
CA HIS A 134 -9.30 8.41 -8.71
C HIS A 134 -10.65 7.91 -8.21
N ARG A 135 -10.74 7.38 -6.99
CA ARG A 135 -12.00 6.81 -6.47
C ARG A 135 -12.78 7.81 -5.65
N ALA A 136 -12.18 8.37 -4.60
CA ALA A 136 -12.83 9.35 -3.76
C ALA A 136 -12.91 10.74 -4.37
N ARG A 137 -12.08 11.07 -5.36
CA ARG A 137 -12.05 12.38 -6.03
C ARG A 137 -11.96 13.53 -5.02
N ILE A 138 -11.01 13.40 -4.07
CA ILE A 138 -10.81 14.36 -2.99
C ILE A 138 -10.32 15.69 -3.54
N SER A 139 -10.89 16.74 -3.00
CA SER A 139 -10.56 18.14 -3.30
C SER A 139 -10.04 18.84 -2.04
N SER A 140 -9.35 19.96 -2.23
CA SER A 140 -8.91 20.81 -1.11
C SER A 140 -10.11 21.24 -0.26
N GLY A 141 -9.97 21.14 1.07
CA GLY A 141 -11.03 21.41 2.05
C GLY A 141 -11.94 20.21 2.35
N ASP A 142 -11.90 19.13 1.57
CA ASP A 142 -12.66 17.92 1.87
C ASP A 142 -12.19 17.30 3.20
N ARG A 143 -13.09 16.59 3.87
CA ARG A 143 -12.80 15.84 5.09
C ARG A 143 -12.87 14.35 4.80
N VAL A 144 -11.80 13.62 5.12
CA VAL A 144 -11.62 12.20 4.77
C VAL A 144 -11.42 11.36 6.02
N LEU A 145 -12.25 10.35 6.21
CA LEU A 145 -12.07 9.34 7.25
C LEU A 145 -11.21 8.18 6.70
N ILE A 146 -10.18 7.80 7.44
CA ILE A 146 -9.25 6.73 7.09
C ILE A 146 -9.26 5.68 8.19
N HIS A 147 -9.70 4.46 7.89
CA HIS A 147 -9.67 3.35 8.84
C HIS A 147 -8.28 2.71 8.94
N ALA A 148 -8.00 2.09 10.11
CA ALA A 148 -6.70 1.47 10.42
C ALA A 148 -5.53 2.39 10.06
N VAL A 149 -5.65 3.66 10.45
CA VAL A 149 -4.80 4.78 10.01
C VAL A 149 -3.31 4.59 10.35
N GLY A 150 -2.96 3.73 11.32
CA GLY A 150 -1.57 3.35 11.64
C GLY A 150 -0.98 2.27 10.73
N SER A 151 -1.70 1.78 9.71
CA SER A 151 -1.16 0.85 8.71
C SER A 151 -0.29 1.55 7.67
N GLY A 152 0.43 0.78 6.83
CA GLY A 152 1.21 1.36 5.74
C GLY A 152 0.38 2.23 4.82
N VAL A 153 -0.78 1.75 4.35
CA VAL A 153 -1.70 2.54 3.51
C VAL A 153 -2.29 3.70 4.30
N GLY A 154 -2.63 3.50 5.59
CA GLY A 154 -3.19 4.55 6.43
C GLY A 154 -2.23 5.74 6.63
N THR A 155 -0.95 5.47 6.94
CA THR A 155 0.07 6.51 7.10
C THR A 155 0.37 7.24 5.79
N ALA A 156 0.29 6.56 4.65
CA ALA A 156 0.40 7.16 3.32
C ALA A 156 -0.83 8.02 3.00
N ALA A 157 -2.04 7.53 3.29
CA ALA A 157 -3.29 8.24 3.02
C ALA A 157 -3.42 9.56 3.81
N VAL A 158 -2.99 9.59 5.09
CA VAL A 158 -2.94 10.84 5.88
C VAL A 158 -2.06 11.87 5.21
N GLN A 159 -0.84 11.50 4.83
CA GLN A 159 0.10 12.41 4.20
C GLN A 159 -0.37 12.89 2.82
N LEU A 160 -0.91 11.98 1.99
CA LEU A 160 -1.43 12.33 0.66
C LEU A 160 -2.69 13.18 0.75
N ALA A 161 -3.62 12.91 1.67
CA ALA A 161 -4.80 13.75 1.86
C ALA A 161 -4.41 15.18 2.24
N ARG A 162 -3.44 15.36 3.14
CA ARG A 162 -2.88 16.68 3.47
C ARG A 162 -2.20 17.33 2.28
N PHE A 163 -1.41 16.58 1.52
CA PHE A 163 -0.77 17.06 0.29
C PHE A 163 -1.80 17.59 -0.71
N LEU A 164 -2.99 16.99 -0.75
CA LEU A 164 -4.13 17.43 -1.56
C LEU A 164 -4.94 18.58 -0.90
N GLY A 165 -4.57 19.05 0.29
CA GLY A 165 -5.27 20.10 1.02
C GLY A 165 -6.55 19.65 1.73
N ALA A 166 -6.76 18.34 1.92
CA ALA A 166 -7.88 17.79 2.64
C ALA A 166 -7.60 17.70 4.16
N ARG A 167 -8.65 17.64 4.97
CA ARG A 167 -8.61 17.37 6.40
C ARG A 167 -8.79 15.87 6.65
N THR A 168 -8.04 15.33 7.59
CA THR A 168 -7.97 13.90 7.85
C THR A 168 -8.57 13.53 9.20
N VAL A 169 -9.38 12.48 9.19
CA VAL A 169 -9.88 11.80 10.39
C VAL A 169 -9.36 10.37 10.37
N GLY A 170 -8.77 9.89 11.43
CA GLY A 170 -8.18 8.57 11.45
C GLY A 170 -8.69 7.70 12.60
N THR A 171 -9.04 6.44 12.30
CA THR A 171 -9.41 5.49 13.34
C THR A 171 -8.29 4.48 13.60
N SER A 172 -8.05 4.18 14.87
CA SER A 172 -7.17 3.10 15.32
C SER A 172 -7.71 2.49 16.62
N ARG A 173 -7.44 1.22 16.84
CA ARG A 173 -7.71 0.54 18.13
C ARG A 173 -6.57 0.68 19.13
N THR A 174 -5.55 1.45 18.80
CA THR A 174 -4.33 1.62 19.62
C THR A 174 -4.04 3.11 19.76
N ALA A 175 -4.26 3.67 20.94
CA ALA A 175 -4.07 5.09 21.23
C ALA A 175 -2.65 5.58 20.88
N ALA A 176 -1.61 4.82 21.26
CA ALA A 176 -0.21 5.18 20.94
C ALA A 176 0.08 5.32 19.44
N LYS A 177 -0.70 4.68 18.56
CA LYS A 177 -0.58 4.90 17.11
C LYS A 177 -1.23 6.21 16.68
N LEU A 178 -2.30 6.62 17.34
CA LEU A 178 -2.96 7.90 17.08
C LEU A 178 -2.05 9.07 17.42
N ASP A 179 -1.34 9.03 18.54
CA ASP A 179 -0.37 10.07 18.94
C ASP A 179 0.72 10.25 17.87
N ARG A 180 1.27 9.14 17.35
CA ARG A 180 2.26 9.17 16.27
C ARG A 180 1.71 9.75 14.97
N LEU A 181 0.42 9.56 14.70
CA LEU A 181 -0.25 10.06 13.50
C LEU A 181 -0.52 11.55 13.57
N MET A 182 -0.78 12.11 14.75
CA MET A 182 -0.87 13.56 14.94
C MET A 182 0.43 14.24 14.48
N ALA A 183 1.59 13.63 14.79
CA ALA A 183 2.88 14.13 14.31
C ALA A 183 3.10 13.98 12.79
N LEU A 184 2.36 13.08 12.12
CA LEU A 184 2.30 12.96 10.65
C LEU A 184 1.27 13.89 10.02
N GLY A 185 0.51 14.60 10.85
CA GLY A 185 -0.48 15.57 10.43
C GLY A 185 -1.90 15.05 10.30
N LEU A 186 -2.28 14.03 11.07
CA LEU A 186 -3.68 13.69 11.27
C LEU A 186 -4.37 14.84 12.01
N ASP A 187 -5.54 15.28 11.52
CA ASP A 187 -6.25 16.42 12.12
C ASP A 187 -7.19 15.98 13.25
N GLU A 188 -7.80 14.79 13.14
CA GLU A 188 -8.71 14.22 14.14
C GLU A 188 -8.44 12.74 14.35
N ALA A 189 -8.21 12.35 15.59
CA ALA A 189 -7.93 10.99 16.02
C ALA A 189 -9.13 10.36 16.71
N ILE A 190 -9.52 9.15 16.31
CA ILE A 190 -10.64 8.39 16.89
C ILE A 190 -10.12 7.06 17.42
N ASP A 191 -10.30 6.80 18.70
CA ASP A 191 -10.01 5.51 19.32
C ASP A 191 -11.17 4.53 19.11
N ALA A 192 -11.02 3.67 18.12
CA ALA A 192 -12.03 2.64 17.80
C ALA A 192 -12.10 1.50 18.83
N SER A 193 -11.27 1.47 19.88
CA SER A 193 -11.41 0.55 21.01
C SER A 193 -12.51 0.98 21.99
N LEU A 194 -12.89 2.25 21.95
CA LEU A 194 -13.91 2.85 22.84
C LEU A 194 -15.34 2.70 22.30
N GLY A 195 -15.56 1.97 21.22
CA GLY A 195 -16.88 1.73 20.63
C GLY A 195 -17.09 2.40 19.27
N SER A 196 -18.32 2.83 18.98
CA SER A 196 -18.67 3.44 17.69
C SER A 196 -17.79 4.65 17.38
N PHE A 197 -17.19 4.63 16.18
CA PHE A 197 -16.38 5.77 15.74
C PHE A 197 -17.25 6.98 15.37
N THR A 198 -18.48 6.77 14.89
CA THR A 198 -19.37 7.89 14.56
C THR A 198 -19.82 8.67 15.78
N ALA A 199 -19.89 8.05 16.97
CA ALA A 199 -20.18 8.75 18.21
C ALA A 199 -19.05 9.69 18.65
N GLN A 200 -17.83 9.46 18.18
CA GLN A 200 -16.64 10.27 18.47
C GLN A 200 -16.33 11.28 17.35
N LEU A 201 -16.95 11.12 16.18
CA LEU A 201 -16.71 11.93 15.00
C LEU A 201 -17.25 13.36 15.20
N SER A 202 -16.42 14.38 15.02
CA SER A 202 -16.79 15.80 15.23
C SER A 202 -17.77 16.34 14.18
N GLY A 203 -18.06 15.58 13.12
CA GLY A 203 -19.01 15.91 12.06
C GLY A 203 -18.84 15.00 10.83
N PRO A 204 -19.76 15.02 9.87
CA PRO A 204 -19.72 14.11 8.72
C PRO A 204 -18.54 14.36 7.80
N VAL A 205 -18.23 13.36 6.95
CA VAL A 205 -17.06 13.34 6.06
C VAL A 205 -17.47 13.26 4.58
N HIS A 206 -16.61 13.74 3.69
CA HIS A 206 -16.80 13.69 2.23
C HIS A 206 -16.49 12.31 1.67
N ALA A 207 -15.52 11.62 2.28
CA ALA A 207 -15.15 10.26 1.89
C ALA A 207 -14.68 9.43 3.08
N VAL A 208 -14.84 8.12 2.95
CA VAL A 208 -14.27 7.10 3.84
C VAL A 208 -13.35 6.19 3.03
N ILE A 209 -12.11 6.03 3.47
CA ILE A 209 -11.18 5.03 2.95
C ILE A 209 -11.21 3.84 3.90
N ASP A 210 -11.81 2.75 3.44
CA ASP A 210 -12.14 1.59 4.26
C ASP A 210 -11.34 0.34 3.89
N CYS A 211 -10.62 -0.18 4.86
CA CYS A 211 -10.00 -1.51 4.79
C CYS A 211 -10.66 -2.55 5.71
N LEU A 212 -11.71 -2.17 6.45
CA LEU A 212 -12.37 -3.04 7.43
C LEU A 212 -13.42 -3.95 6.77
N GLY A 213 -14.24 -3.38 5.87
CA GLY A 213 -15.24 -4.12 5.10
C GLY A 213 -16.61 -4.19 5.75
N GLY A 214 -17.31 -5.32 5.58
CA GLY A 214 -18.71 -5.49 5.88
C GLY A 214 -19.18 -5.03 7.26
N PRO A 215 -18.52 -5.40 8.35
CA PRO A 215 -18.92 -4.98 9.70
C PRO A 215 -18.93 -3.47 9.93
N ALA A 216 -18.07 -2.71 9.23
CA ALA A 216 -18.03 -1.25 9.35
C ALA A 216 -18.99 -0.53 8.38
N LEU A 217 -19.58 -1.25 7.43
CA LEU A 217 -20.29 -0.67 6.28
C LEU A 217 -21.43 0.27 6.68
N LYS A 218 -22.31 -0.16 7.59
CA LYS A 218 -23.45 0.65 8.07
C LYS A 218 -22.97 1.97 8.67
N GLU A 219 -21.99 1.90 9.55
CA GLU A 219 -21.46 3.05 10.25
C GLU A 219 -20.72 4.00 9.31
N ASN A 220 -19.96 3.45 8.35
CA ASN A 220 -19.29 4.20 7.29
C ASN A 220 -20.28 5.03 6.45
N LEU A 221 -21.39 4.41 6.03
CA LEU A 221 -22.41 5.12 5.22
C LEU A 221 -23.11 6.21 6.02
N THR A 222 -23.31 6.02 7.33
CA THR A 222 -23.92 7.02 8.22
C THR A 222 -23.00 8.23 8.44
N ALA A 223 -21.69 8.02 8.41
CA ALA A 223 -20.69 9.10 8.57
C ALA A 223 -20.60 10.05 7.36
N LEU A 224 -21.11 9.63 6.19
CA LEU A 224 -20.94 10.38 4.95
C LEU A 224 -21.90 11.57 4.81
N LEU A 225 -21.37 12.66 4.27
CA LEU A 225 -22.17 13.77 3.74
C LEU A 225 -23.00 13.31 2.53
N PRO A 226 -24.07 14.07 2.16
CA PRO A 226 -24.74 13.87 0.88
C PRO A 226 -23.72 13.85 -0.30
N ARG A 227 -23.85 12.87 -1.20
CA ARG A 227 -22.93 12.60 -2.31
C ARG A 227 -21.54 12.13 -1.84
N GLY A 228 -21.44 11.66 -0.58
CA GLY A 228 -20.20 11.11 -0.02
C GLY A 228 -19.82 9.76 -0.66
N ARG A 229 -18.55 9.41 -0.55
CA ARG A 229 -17.95 8.25 -1.21
C ARG A 229 -17.30 7.32 -0.19
N LEU A 230 -17.72 6.06 -0.20
CA LEU A 230 -17.07 4.98 0.52
C LEU A 230 -16.16 4.23 -0.44
N VAL A 231 -14.86 4.27 -0.22
CA VAL A 231 -13.86 3.55 -1.02
C VAL A 231 -13.34 2.35 -0.24
N LEU A 232 -13.69 1.15 -0.71
CA LEU A 232 -13.26 -0.12 -0.16
C LEU A 232 -11.90 -0.51 -0.75
N ILE A 233 -10.86 -0.57 0.08
CA ILE A 233 -9.51 -0.99 -0.27
C ILE A 233 -9.14 -2.35 0.35
N GLY A 234 -10.01 -2.91 1.18
CA GLY A 234 -9.83 -4.19 1.85
C GLY A 234 -11.06 -4.60 2.66
N THR A 235 -11.02 -5.82 3.19
CA THR A 235 -12.13 -6.41 3.97
C THR A 235 -11.60 -7.18 5.19
N LEU A 236 -10.76 -6.54 6.01
CA LEU A 236 -10.04 -7.17 7.13
C LEU A 236 -10.94 -7.83 8.18
N LEU A 237 -12.15 -7.31 8.37
CA LEU A 237 -13.14 -7.84 9.31
C LEU A 237 -14.21 -8.69 8.63
N GLY A 238 -14.14 -8.86 7.30
CA GLY A 238 -15.06 -9.67 6.51
C GLY A 238 -15.62 -8.93 5.29
N GLY A 239 -15.88 -9.70 4.22
CA GLY A 239 -16.33 -9.16 2.93
C GLY A 239 -17.85 -9.01 2.79
N ARG A 240 -18.65 -9.35 3.81
CA ARG A 240 -20.13 -9.29 3.76
C ARG A 240 -20.66 -8.30 4.79
N GLY A 241 -21.64 -7.47 4.36
CA GLY A 241 -22.28 -6.49 5.22
C GLY A 241 -23.66 -6.11 4.67
N GLU A 242 -24.49 -5.53 5.53
CA GLU A 242 -25.82 -5.04 5.18
C GLU A 242 -25.76 -3.57 4.76
N VAL A 243 -26.56 -3.20 3.76
CA VAL A 243 -26.64 -1.83 3.21
C VAL A 243 -28.08 -1.33 3.32
N ASP A 244 -28.29 -0.17 3.94
CA ASP A 244 -29.54 0.60 3.82
C ASP A 244 -29.57 1.31 2.45
N LEU A 245 -30.21 0.66 1.47
CA LEU A 245 -30.39 1.23 0.13
C LEU A 245 -31.18 2.54 0.15
N GLY A 246 -32.10 2.73 1.12
CA GLY A 246 -32.82 3.97 1.32
C GLY A 246 -31.90 5.13 1.72
N LEU A 247 -30.90 4.88 2.58
CA LEU A 247 -29.89 5.85 2.93
C LEU A 247 -29.03 6.20 1.70
N VAL A 248 -28.54 5.18 0.98
CA VAL A 248 -27.75 5.38 -0.25
C VAL A 248 -28.51 6.24 -1.26
N LEU A 249 -29.78 5.93 -1.49
CA LEU A 249 -30.65 6.68 -2.40
C LEU A 249 -30.86 8.13 -1.96
N ARG A 250 -31.30 8.35 -0.72
CA ARG A 250 -31.61 9.71 -0.21
C ARG A 250 -30.39 10.61 -0.18
N GLN A 251 -29.25 10.07 0.23
CA GLN A 251 -27.99 10.80 0.33
C GLN A 251 -27.18 10.78 -0.98
N ARG A 252 -27.59 10.00 -1.98
CA ARG A 252 -26.87 9.86 -3.26
C ARG A 252 -25.41 9.42 -3.05
N LEU A 253 -25.21 8.42 -2.17
CA LEU A 253 -23.89 7.91 -1.80
C LEU A 253 -23.32 7.03 -2.91
N GLU A 254 -21.99 6.98 -2.98
CA GLU A 254 -21.25 6.06 -3.85
C GLU A 254 -20.48 5.04 -2.99
N ILE A 255 -20.58 3.75 -3.35
CA ILE A 255 -19.80 2.65 -2.76
C ILE A 255 -18.89 2.13 -3.87
N ILE A 256 -17.58 2.27 -3.69
CA ILE A 256 -16.57 2.05 -4.73
C ILE A 256 -15.55 1.05 -4.20
N GLY A 257 -15.30 -0.03 -4.95
CA GLY A 257 -14.20 -0.95 -4.66
C GLY A 257 -12.96 -0.62 -5.50
N THR A 258 -11.79 -0.84 -4.93
CA THR A 258 -10.53 -0.79 -5.67
C THR A 258 -9.54 -1.83 -5.16
N VAL A 259 -8.71 -2.32 -6.06
CA VAL A 259 -7.64 -3.28 -5.77
C VAL A 259 -6.48 -3.03 -6.74
N MET A 260 -5.23 -3.16 -6.24
CA MET A 260 -4.05 -2.91 -7.08
C MET A 260 -3.64 -4.15 -7.89
N ARG A 261 -3.62 -5.31 -7.23
CA ARG A 261 -3.01 -6.53 -7.73
C ARG A 261 -3.65 -7.11 -9.00
N SER A 262 -4.96 -6.93 -9.20
CA SER A 262 -5.72 -7.48 -10.35
C SER A 262 -5.85 -6.52 -11.53
N ARG A 263 -5.23 -5.33 -11.46
CA ARG A 263 -5.29 -4.36 -12.57
C ARG A 263 -4.56 -4.85 -13.80
N GLY A 264 -5.09 -4.49 -14.97
CA GLY A 264 -4.42 -4.71 -16.24
C GLY A 264 -3.12 -3.90 -16.34
N GLN A 265 -2.19 -4.37 -17.17
CA GLN A 265 -0.87 -3.73 -17.35
C GLN A 265 -0.97 -2.24 -17.72
N ALA A 266 -1.81 -1.89 -18.69
CA ALA A 266 -1.98 -0.50 -19.15
C ALA A 266 -2.49 0.43 -18.03
N GLU A 267 -3.37 -0.07 -17.17
CA GLU A 267 -3.89 0.66 -16.01
C GLU A 267 -2.78 0.89 -14.96
N ARG A 268 -1.97 -0.15 -14.67
CA ARG A 268 -0.82 -0.02 -13.75
C ARG A 268 0.21 0.98 -14.28
N ALA A 269 0.60 0.86 -15.56
CA ALA A 269 1.57 1.77 -16.17
C ALA A 269 1.07 3.23 -16.17
N THR A 270 -0.24 3.45 -16.36
CA THR A 270 -0.84 4.79 -16.28
C THR A 270 -0.76 5.34 -14.87
N LEU A 271 -1.17 4.57 -13.86
CA LEU A 271 -1.10 4.97 -12.46
C LEU A 271 0.33 5.27 -12.01
N VAL A 272 1.29 4.44 -12.41
CA VAL A 272 2.72 4.64 -12.13
C VAL A 272 3.24 5.93 -12.76
N ARG A 273 2.89 6.20 -14.01
CA ARG A 273 3.28 7.44 -14.70
C ARG A 273 2.72 8.69 -14.01
N GLU A 274 1.45 8.67 -13.64
CA GLU A 274 0.82 9.78 -12.91
C GLU A 274 1.48 9.98 -11.53
N PHE A 275 1.72 8.90 -10.81
CA PHE A 275 2.39 8.96 -9.52
C PHE A 275 3.82 9.54 -9.61
N ILE A 276 4.58 9.17 -10.65
CA ILE A 276 5.91 9.74 -10.91
C ILE A 276 5.82 11.25 -11.15
N GLN A 277 4.82 11.72 -11.86
CA GLN A 277 4.66 13.13 -12.21
C GLN A 277 4.14 13.97 -11.04
N GLU A 278 3.11 13.50 -10.36
CA GLU A 278 2.33 14.28 -9.39
C GLU A 278 2.82 14.13 -7.94
N VAL A 279 3.31 12.94 -7.59
CA VAL A 279 3.54 12.58 -6.17
C VAL A 279 5.02 12.38 -5.85
N LEU A 280 5.75 11.68 -6.73
CA LEU A 280 7.13 11.30 -6.45
C LEU A 280 8.08 12.48 -6.15
N PRO A 281 7.93 13.66 -6.75
CA PRO A 281 8.75 14.84 -6.40
C PRO A 281 8.63 15.27 -4.95
N ALA A 282 7.49 15.01 -4.29
CA ALA A 282 7.26 15.36 -2.89
C ALA A 282 8.08 14.51 -1.88
N PHE A 283 8.68 13.41 -2.34
CA PHE A 283 9.64 12.61 -1.55
C PHE A 283 11.08 13.12 -1.64
N ALA A 284 11.34 14.09 -2.50
CA ALA A 284 12.68 14.67 -2.62
C ALA A 284 12.83 15.83 -1.62
N ILE A 285 14.04 15.98 -1.07
CA ILE A 285 14.41 17.20 -0.33
C ILE A 285 14.43 18.34 -1.35
N SER A 286 13.75 19.45 -1.04
CA SER A 286 13.76 20.63 -1.87
C SER A 286 15.20 21.12 -2.12
N PRO A 287 15.51 21.65 -3.32
CA PRO A 287 16.79 22.34 -3.57
C PRO A 287 17.09 23.47 -2.58
N ALA A 288 16.06 24.04 -1.95
CA ALA A 288 16.18 25.05 -0.90
C ALA A 288 16.50 24.46 0.48
N GLY A 289 16.71 23.13 0.60
CA GLY A 289 17.05 22.46 1.86
C GLY A 289 15.86 22.25 2.81
N THR A 290 14.61 22.45 2.35
CA THR A 290 13.43 22.13 3.12
C THR A 290 13.18 20.61 3.09
N ASP A 291 12.64 20.08 4.18
CA ASP A 291 12.30 18.65 4.29
C ASP A 291 11.32 18.20 3.21
N ALA A 292 11.40 16.92 2.84
CA ALA A 292 10.44 16.30 1.95
C ALA A 292 9.02 16.40 2.55
N THR A 293 8.03 16.72 1.71
CA THR A 293 6.62 16.83 2.12
C THR A 293 6.04 15.47 2.45
N LEU A 294 6.47 14.41 1.74
CA LEU A 294 6.05 13.03 1.94
C LEU A 294 7.23 12.17 2.37
N ARG A 295 6.97 11.24 3.27
CA ARG A 295 7.96 10.25 3.73
C ARG A 295 7.33 8.88 3.97
N PRO A 296 7.98 7.78 3.59
CA PRO A 296 7.53 6.46 3.99
C PRO A 296 7.68 6.29 5.51
N VAL A 297 6.74 5.60 6.13
CA VAL A 297 6.81 5.25 7.55
C VAL A 297 7.23 3.80 7.65
N VAL A 298 8.51 3.57 7.93
CA VAL A 298 9.07 2.23 8.16
C VAL A 298 9.14 1.98 9.66
N ASP A 299 8.45 0.94 10.12
CA ASP A 299 8.43 0.54 11.53
C ASP A 299 9.64 -0.35 11.86
N THR A 300 9.86 -1.36 11.02
CA THR A 300 10.87 -2.39 11.27
C THR A 300 11.49 -2.84 9.95
N VAL A 301 12.81 -3.01 9.97
CA VAL A 301 13.58 -3.62 8.88
C VAL A 301 14.15 -4.95 9.38
N LEU A 302 13.89 -6.03 8.67
CA LEU A 302 14.35 -7.38 9.00
C LEU A 302 15.08 -8.01 7.81
N PRO A 303 16.03 -8.90 8.02
CA PRO A 303 16.58 -9.71 6.93
C PRO A 303 15.50 -10.66 6.38
N MET A 304 15.57 -11.01 5.10
CA MET A 304 14.61 -11.92 4.45
C MET A 304 14.53 -13.29 5.14
N THR A 305 15.59 -13.70 5.82
CA THR A 305 15.63 -14.92 6.65
C THR A 305 14.65 -14.87 7.83
N GLU A 306 14.21 -13.68 8.25
CA GLU A 306 13.23 -13.47 9.32
C GLU A 306 11.81 -13.21 8.80
N LEU A 307 11.49 -13.60 7.56
CA LEU A 307 10.18 -13.38 6.95
C LEU A 307 9.03 -13.93 7.80
N ALA A 308 9.19 -15.10 8.42
CA ALA A 308 8.19 -15.68 9.32
C ALA A 308 7.89 -14.75 10.51
N ARG A 309 8.93 -14.16 11.12
CA ARG A 309 8.80 -13.16 12.20
C ARG A 309 8.10 -11.89 11.72
N ALA A 310 8.44 -11.42 10.51
CA ALA A 310 7.77 -10.25 9.92
C ALA A 310 6.26 -10.47 9.76
N HIS A 311 5.85 -11.67 9.32
CA HIS A 311 4.44 -12.07 9.26
C HIS A 311 3.77 -12.03 10.64
N GLN A 312 4.40 -12.60 11.66
CA GLN A 312 3.87 -12.60 13.04
C GLN A 312 3.68 -11.18 13.59
N LEU A 313 4.64 -10.27 13.36
CA LEU A 313 4.52 -8.86 13.76
C LEU A 313 3.30 -8.20 13.12
N MET A 314 3.08 -8.45 11.82
CA MET A 314 1.94 -7.89 11.10
C MET A 314 0.61 -8.54 11.54
N GLU A 315 0.57 -9.85 11.80
CA GLU A 315 -0.61 -10.56 12.32
C GLU A 315 -1.04 -9.99 13.68
N GLY A 316 -0.08 -9.75 14.56
CA GLY A 316 -0.31 -9.13 15.86
C GLY A 316 -0.74 -7.68 15.84
N ASN A 317 -0.79 -7.03 14.64
CA ASN A 317 -1.08 -5.59 14.47
C ASN A 317 -0.18 -4.69 15.34
N ALA A 318 1.03 -5.14 15.68
CA ALA A 318 1.97 -4.42 16.53
C ALA A 318 2.67 -3.26 15.79
N THR A 319 2.72 -3.31 14.45
CA THR A 319 3.48 -2.38 13.60
C THR A 319 2.78 -1.04 13.37
N PHE A 320 3.56 0.01 13.17
CA PHE A 320 3.10 1.34 12.76
C PHE A 320 3.74 1.73 11.42
N GLY A 321 2.98 1.69 10.34
CA GLY A 321 3.52 1.83 8.98
C GLY A 321 3.93 0.49 8.38
N LYS A 322 5.09 0.44 7.74
CA LYS A 322 5.56 -0.69 6.95
C LYS A 322 6.62 -1.53 7.68
N VAL A 323 6.57 -2.83 7.43
CA VAL A 323 7.70 -3.75 7.67
C VAL A 323 8.42 -3.97 6.35
N VAL A 324 9.73 -3.85 6.36
CA VAL A 324 10.58 -4.02 5.18
C VAL A 324 11.55 -5.17 5.39
N LEU A 325 11.74 -5.95 4.36
CA LEU A 325 12.64 -7.11 4.32
C LEU A 325 13.83 -6.79 3.42
N THR A 326 15.03 -7.20 3.81
CA THR A 326 16.24 -6.95 3.03
C THR A 326 16.95 -8.24 2.65
N TRP A 327 17.52 -8.25 1.45
CA TRP A 327 18.52 -9.23 1.05
C TRP A 327 19.91 -8.70 1.42
N THR A 328 20.56 -9.38 2.33
CA THR A 328 21.96 -9.13 2.75
C THR A 328 22.91 -10.09 2.09
#